data_0a288c0445ced81ef354849a60a30c8e
#
_entry.id   0a288c0445ced81ef354849a60a30c8e
#
_cell.length_a   1.000
_cell.length_b   1.000
_cell.length_c   1.000
_cell.angle_alpha   90.00
_cell.angle_beta   90.00
_cell.angle_gamma   90.00
#
_symmetry.space_group_name_H-M   'P 1'
#
loop_
_entity.id
_entity.type
_entity.pdbx_description
1 polymer ?
#
loop_
_entity_poly.entity_id
_entity_poly.type
_entity_poly.pdbx_seq_one_letter_code
_entity_poly.pdbx_strand_id
1 'polypeptide(L)'
;ISGRYQFLWWFYIPEDKYRNRAEMQRENANIEAWVRNDLITVTPGNVTDYDYIIRDIAELSEIYDITAIAYDPWNSSTIVPKLVEQGANMQPFTQTISNYAMPTKEFERIVGLGIVDHYDNPVARWMLSNVVIREDVNGNRRPDKKKSSEKIDGIVAAIMALGQSMSDRVTEQHIYERRGILGFDDEDDTTEGNNLYDYDNDEY
;
A
#
# COMPACT_ATOMS: atom_id res chain seq x y z
N ILE A 1 4.27 -15.28 -14.21
CA ILE A 1 3.21 -14.30 -13.88
C ILE A 1 3.68 -13.00 -14.49
N SER A 2 3.03 -12.55 -15.57
CA SER A 2 3.29 -11.24 -16.14
C SER A 2 2.86 -10.21 -15.10
N GLY A 3 3.81 -9.68 -14.34
CA GLY A 3 3.54 -8.81 -13.21
C GLY A 3 3.08 -7.42 -13.66
N ARG A 4 1.83 -7.31 -14.07
CA ARG A 4 1.17 -6.03 -14.24
C ARG A 4 0.52 -5.63 -12.94
N TYR A 5 0.70 -4.39 -12.54
CA TYR A 5 0.03 -3.80 -11.39
C TYR A 5 -1.22 -3.09 -11.87
N GLN A 6 -2.34 -3.32 -11.20
CA GLN A 6 -3.60 -2.64 -11.47
C GLN A 6 -3.92 -1.72 -10.30
N PHE A 7 -4.15 -0.44 -10.58
CA PHE A 7 -4.54 0.55 -9.60
C PHE A 7 -5.96 1.02 -9.90
N LEU A 8 -6.88 0.70 -9.00
CA LEU A 8 -8.25 1.20 -8.99
C LEU A 8 -8.34 2.39 -8.05
N TRP A 9 -9.22 3.37 -8.34
CA TRP A 9 -9.18 4.67 -7.67
C TRP A 9 -10.56 5.08 -7.21
N TRP A 10 -10.65 5.49 -5.95
CA TRP A 10 -11.81 6.14 -5.34
C TRP A 10 -11.35 7.42 -4.69
N PHE A 11 -11.90 8.55 -5.11
CA PHE A 11 -11.57 9.88 -4.60
C PHE A 11 -12.79 10.52 -3.98
N TYR A 12 -12.60 11.19 -2.83
CA TYR A 12 -13.66 11.83 -2.08
C TYR A 12 -13.30 13.29 -1.80
N ILE A 13 -14.30 14.17 -1.87
CA ILE A 13 -14.16 15.58 -1.53
C ILE A 13 -15.39 16.04 -0.73
N PRO A 14 -15.22 16.77 0.40
CA PRO A 14 -16.34 17.40 1.09
C PRO A 14 -17.01 18.46 0.22
N GLU A 15 -18.35 18.55 0.29
CA GLU A 15 -19.17 19.48 -0.50
C GLU A 15 -18.72 20.93 -0.33
N ASP A 16 -18.49 21.38 0.90
CA ASP A 16 -18.05 22.74 1.16
C ASP A 16 -16.71 23.08 0.51
N LYS A 17 -15.77 22.13 0.52
CA LYS A 17 -14.49 22.29 -0.20
C LYS A 17 -14.65 22.28 -1.71
N TYR A 18 -15.57 21.45 -2.20
CA TYR A 18 -15.90 21.40 -3.62
C TYR A 18 -16.51 22.72 -4.10
N ARG A 19 -17.52 23.25 -3.38
CA ARG A 19 -18.18 24.52 -3.70
C ARG A 19 -17.20 25.70 -3.64
N ASN A 20 -16.39 25.81 -2.58
CA ASN A 20 -15.43 26.89 -2.42
C ASN A 20 -14.36 26.90 -3.54
N ARG A 21 -13.94 25.74 -4.01
CA ARG A 21 -13.02 25.63 -5.15
C ARG A 21 -13.66 26.01 -6.47
N ALA A 22 -14.91 25.66 -6.70
CA ALA A 22 -15.66 26.04 -7.89
C ALA A 22 -15.87 27.55 -7.99
N GLU A 23 -16.02 28.24 -6.85
CA GLU A 23 -16.17 29.70 -6.79
C GLU A 23 -14.84 30.44 -7.00
N MET A 24 -13.71 29.85 -6.55
CA MET A 24 -12.43 30.59 -6.47
C MET A 24 -11.58 30.56 -7.73
N GLN A 25 -11.75 29.63 -8.68
CA GLN A 25 -10.83 29.55 -9.83
C GLN A 25 -11.45 28.93 -11.08
N ARG A 26 -11.29 29.62 -12.22
CA ARG A 26 -11.55 29.06 -13.56
C ARG A 26 -10.66 27.85 -13.90
N GLU A 27 -9.62 27.59 -13.10
CA GLU A 27 -8.72 26.43 -13.23
C GLU A 27 -9.35 25.13 -12.73
N ASN A 28 -10.46 25.18 -12.01
CA ASN A 28 -11.17 24.02 -11.45
C ASN A 28 -12.16 23.33 -12.41
N ALA A 29 -12.18 23.69 -13.67
CA ALA A 29 -13.01 23.02 -14.68
C ALA A 29 -12.82 21.49 -14.73
N ASN A 30 -11.60 21.03 -14.38
CA ASN A 30 -11.30 19.61 -14.32
C ASN A 30 -12.02 18.91 -13.15
N ILE A 31 -12.08 19.53 -11.96
CA ILE A 31 -12.74 18.91 -10.77
C ILE A 31 -14.23 18.78 -11.01
N GLU A 32 -14.89 19.79 -11.59
CA GLU A 32 -16.30 19.71 -11.94
C GLU A 32 -16.57 18.61 -12.97
N ALA A 33 -15.70 18.48 -13.97
CA ALA A 33 -15.81 17.42 -14.96
C ALA A 33 -15.59 16.04 -14.33
N TRP A 34 -14.65 15.91 -13.41
CA TRP A 34 -14.39 14.65 -12.70
C TRP A 34 -15.53 14.24 -11.77
N VAL A 35 -16.14 15.19 -11.06
CA VAL A 35 -17.35 14.93 -10.25
C VAL A 35 -18.52 14.52 -11.15
N ARG A 36 -18.76 15.21 -12.26
CA ARG A 36 -19.84 14.90 -13.19
C ARG A 36 -19.70 13.53 -13.87
N ASN A 37 -18.47 13.04 -14.00
CA ASN A 37 -18.16 11.73 -14.56
C ASN A 37 -17.90 10.66 -13.48
N ASP A 38 -18.35 10.87 -12.25
CA ASP A 38 -18.25 9.93 -11.13
C ASP A 38 -16.80 9.49 -10.78
N LEU A 39 -15.81 10.32 -11.16
CA LEU A 39 -14.39 10.07 -10.83
C LEU A 39 -14.00 10.60 -9.45
N ILE A 40 -14.80 11.49 -8.88
CA ILE A 40 -14.67 12.01 -7.52
C ILE A 40 -16.06 12.02 -6.87
N THR A 41 -16.19 11.38 -5.73
CA THR A 41 -17.41 11.39 -4.92
C THR A 41 -17.44 12.62 -4.02
N VAL A 42 -18.49 13.41 -4.11
CA VAL A 42 -18.75 14.54 -3.21
C VAL A 42 -19.50 14.02 -1.98
N THR A 43 -18.91 14.21 -0.79
CA THR A 43 -19.58 13.84 0.47
C THR A 43 -20.21 15.07 1.13
N PRO A 44 -21.38 14.96 1.81
CA PRO A 44 -22.04 16.10 2.42
C PRO A 44 -21.17 16.78 3.50
N GLY A 45 -21.34 18.10 3.63
CA GLY A 45 -20.75 18.90 4.73
C GLY A 45 -19.32 19.38 4.45
N ASN A 46 -18.66 19.78 5.57
CA ASN A 46 -17.36 20.47 5.53
C ASN A 46 -16.15 19.55 5.70
N VAL A 47 -16.37 18.29 6.06
CA VAL A 47 -15.36 17.24 6.20
C VAL A 47 -15.79 16.02 5.40
N THR A 48 -14.84 15.18 5.02
CA THR A 48 -15.16 13.93 4.30
C THR A 48 -15.99 13.03 5.22
N ASP A 49 -17.15 12.60 4.74
CA ASP A 49 -18.00 11.64 5.41
C ASP A 49 -17.43 10.22 5.20
N TYR A 50 -16.90 9.64 6.26
CA TYR A 50 -16.26 8.32 6.21
C TYR A 50 -17.24 7.16 5.97
N ASP A 51 -18.54 7.35 6.19
CA ASP A 51 -19.52 6.29 5.94
C ASP A 51 -19.64 5.98 4.43
N TYR A 52 -19.34 6.94 3.56
CA TYR A 52 -19.20 6.70 2.11
C TYR A 52 -18.03 5.76 1.80
N ILE A 53 -16.87 6.02 2.44
CA ILE A 53 -15.67 5.19 2.24
C ILE A 53 -15.89 3.78 2.78
N ILE A 54 -16.52 3.66 3.96
CA ILE A 54 -16.81 2.36 4.59
C ILE A 54 -17.75 1.53 3.70
N ARG A 55 -18.80 2.15 3.16
CA ARG A 55 -19.73 1.50 2.24
C ARG A 55 -18.99 1.00 0.99
N ASP A 56 -18.20 1.85 0.36
CA ASP A 56 -17.49 1.51 -0.87
C ASP A 56 -16.45 0.38 -0.62
N ILE A 57 -15.78 0.35 0.55
CA ILE A 57 -14.92 -0.77 0.94
C ILE A 57 -15.73 -2.05 1.14
N ALA A 58 -16.90 -2.00 1.76
CA ALA A 58 -17.77 -3.16 1.92
C ALA A 58 -18.21 -3.72 0.56
N GLU A 59 -18.67 -2.86 -0.36
CA GLU A 59 -19.02 -3.26 -1.72
C GLU A 59 -17.84 -3.88 -2.50
N LEU A 60 -16.64 -3.33 -2.32
CA LEU A 60 -15.43 -3.87 -2.93
C LEU A 60 -15.03 -5.22 -2.36
N SER A 61 -15.26 -5.46 -1.07
CA SER A 61 -14.95 -6.74 -0.43
C SER A 61 -15.83 -7.89 -0.92
N GLU A 62 -16.98 -7.58 -1.53
CA GLU A 62 -17.82 -8.59 -2.19
C GLU A 62 -17.25 -9.03 -3.56
N ILE A 63 -16.40 -8.20 -4.17
CA ILE A 63 -15.85 -8.42 -5.51
C ILE A 63 -14.38 -8.87 -5.45
N TYR A 64 -13.63 -8.34 -4.51
CA TYR A 64 -12.19 -8.55 -4.36
C TYR A 64 -11.87 -9.14 -2.98
N ASP A 65 -10.88 -10.03 -2.94
CA ASP A 65 -10.27 -10.45 -1.68
C ASP A 65 -9.31 -9.36 -1.19
N ILE A 66 -9.79 -8.51 -0.28
CA ILE A 66 -9.02 -7.42 0.30
C ILE A 66 -8.14 -7.97 1.44
N THR A 67 -6.89 -8.31 1.12
CA THR A 67 -5.96 -8.91 2.07
C THR A 67 -5.52 -7.96 3.19
N ALA A 68 -5.31 -6.67 2.87
CA ALA A 68 -4.95 -5.65 3.85
C ALA A 68 -5.32 -4.25 3.36
N ILE A 69 -5.57 -3.32 4.30
CA ILE A 69 -5.82 -1.90 4.04
C ILE A 69 -4.76 -1.08 4.76
N ALA A 70 -3.81 -0.52 4.00
CA ALA A 70 -2.83 0.42 4.54
C ALA A 70 -3.47 1.78 4.80
N TYR A 71 -3.25 2.35 5.98
CA TYR A 71 -3.79 3.64 6.33
C TYR A 71 -2.77 4.55 7.04
N ASP A 72 -2.94 5.87 6.90
CA ASP A 72 -2.19 6.85 7.70
C ASP A 72 -2.77 6.90 9.12
N PRO A 73 -2.00 6.59 10.17
CA PRO A 73 -2.49 6.65 11.55
C PRO A 73 -2.97 8.04 11.97
N TRP A 74 -2.51 9.08 11.30
CA TRP A 74 -2.92 10.46 11.57
C TRP A 74 -4.35 10.69 11.06
N ASN A 75 -5.27 11.09 11.95
CA ASN A 75 -6.69 11.34 11.65
C ASN A 75 -7.53 10.10 11.26
N SER A 76 -7.09 8.89 11.61
CA SER A 76 -7.81 7.65 11.28
C SER A 76 -8.65 7.06 12.43
N SER A 77 -8.67 7.74 13.59
CA SER A 77 -9.32 7.25 14.82
C SER A 77 -10.81 6.95 14.68
N THR A 78 -11.51 7.57 13.74
CA THR A 78 -12.95 7.38 13.53
C THR A 78 -13.27 6.23 12.58
N ILE A 79 -12.50 6.07 11.49
CA ILE A 79 -12.80 5.11 10.44
C ILE A 79 -12.24 3.72 10.74
N VAL A 80 -11.03 3.63 11.32
CA VAL A 80 -10.33 2.35 11.55
C VAL A 80 -11.12 1.40 12.45
N PRO A 81 -11.67 1.82 13.62
CA PRO A 81 -12.47 0.90 14.46
C PRO A 81 -13.67 0.33 13.72
N LYS A 82 -14.39 1.15 12.94
CA LYS A 82 -15.55 0.71 12.18
C LYS A 82 -15.19 -0.34 11.13
N LEU A 83 -14.06 -0.19 10.44
CA LEU A 83 -13.58 -1.16 9.45
C LEU A 83 -13.10 -2.45 10.10
N VAL A 84 -12.42 -2.36 11.26
CA VAL A 84 -12.00 -3.54 12.05
C VAL A 84 -13.21 -4.34 12.53
N GLU A 85 -14.29 -3.68 12.98
CA GLU A 85 -15.55 -4.34 13.37
C GLU A 85 -16.19 -5.09 12.19
N GLN A 86 -15.97 -4.64 10.95
CA GLN A 86 -16.40 -5.31 9.74
C GLN A 86 -15.44 -6.41 9.26
N GLY A 87 -14.37 -6.68 10.01
CA GLY A 87 -13.39 -7.72 9.69
C GLY A 87 -12.24 -7.29 8.78
N ALA A 88 -12.10 -5.98 8.49
CA ALA A 88 -11.01 -5.50 7.64
C ALA A 88 -9.64 -5.62 8.35
N ASN A 89 -8.64 -6.08 7.63
CA ASN A 89 -7.25 -6.14 8.09
C ASN A 89 -6.59 -4.77 7.91
N MET A 90 -6.65 -3.94 8.95
CA MET A 90 -6.13 -2.58 8.93
C MET A 90 -4.65 -2.52 9.32
N GLN A 91 -3.79 -2.01 8.42
CA GLN A 91 -2.34 -1.92 8.61
C GLN A 91 -1.87 -0.47 8.67
N PRO A 92 -1.31 -0.01 9.81
CA PRO A 92 -0.83 1.36 9.95
C PRO A 92 0.42 1.58 9.11
N PHE A 93 0.39 2.58 8.23
CA PHE A 93 1.53 2.99 7.42
C PHE A 93 2.03 4.35 7.90
N THR A 94 3.06 4.35 8.76
CA THR A 94 3.64 5.59 9.28
C THR A 94 4.36 6.36 8.16
N GLN A 95 4.03 7.64 7.99
CA GLN A 95 4.54 8.47 6.89
C GLN A 95 5.99 8.97 7.12
N THR A 96 6.90 8.06 7.46
CA THR A 96 8.35 8.35 7.58
C THR A 96 9.05 8.17 6.23
N ILE A 97 10.22 8.80 6.06
CA ILE A 97 10.99 8.64 4.83
C ILE A 97 11.46 7.19 4.63
N SER A 98 11.77 6.48 5.72
CA SER A 98 12.19 5.07 5.67
C SER A 98 11.08 4.15 5.15
N ASN A 99 9.83 4.33 5.61
CA ASN A 99 8.71 3.50 5.17
C ASN A 99 8.35 3.76 3.69
N TYR A 100 8.54 4.99 3.23
CA TYR A 100 8.31 5.35 1.83
C TYR A 100 9.44 4.95 0.89
N ALA A 101 10.67 4.76 1.39
CA ALA A 101 11.86 4.66 0.54
C ALA A 101 11.76 3.55 -0.51
N MET A 102 11.50 2.31 -0.08
CA MET A 102 11.37 1.17 -0.99
C MET A 102 10.10 1.23 -1.83
N PRO A 103 8.90 1.49 -1.27
CA PRO A 103 7.69 1.62 -2.08
C PRO A 103 7.74 2.73 -3.13
N THR A 104 8.36 3.87 -2.82
CA THR A 104 8.51 4.97 -3.80
C THR A 104 9.41 4.55 -4.96
N LYS A 105 10.57 3.93 -4.67
CA LYS A 105 11.47 3.41 -5.73
C LYS A 105 10.78 2.37 -6.60
N GLU A 106 10.03 1.46 -5.97
CA GLU A 106 9.28 0.44 -6.72
C GLU A 106 8.16 1.07 -7.56
N PHE A 107 7.44 2.06 -7.04
CA PHE A 107 6.41 2.79 -7.78
C PHE A 107 7.03 3.49 -9.00
N GLU A 108 8.14 4.22 -8.83
CA GLU A 108 8.89 4.84 -9.94
C GLU A 108 9.30 3.79 -10.99
N ARG A 109 9.80 2.62 -10.54
CA ARG A 109 10.23 1.54 -11.42
C ARG A 109 9.08 0.98 -12.25
N ILE A 110 7.95 0.64 -11.63
CA ILE A 110 6.80 0.02 -12.35
C ILE A 110 6.13 1.02 -13.31
N VAL A 111 6.08 2.30 -12.95
CA VAL A 111 5.59 3.37 -13.83
C VAL A 111 6.55 3.56 -15.01
N GLY A 112 7.86 3.61 -14.76
CA GLY A 112 8.88 3.77 -15.80
C GLY A 112 8.94 2.60 -16.78
N LEU A 113 8.61 1.37 -16.33
CA LEU A 113 8.50 0.18 -17.18
C LEU A 113 7.16 0.08 -17.93
N GLY A 114 6.19 0.94 -17.65
CA GLY A 114 4.87 0.88 -18.28
C GLY A 114 4.06 -0.38 -17.92
N ILE A 115 4.34 -1.01 -16.76
CA ILE A 115 3.65 -2.21 -16.28
C ILE A 115 2.54 -1.89 -15.28
N VAL A 116 2.14 -0.63 -15.20
CA VAL A 116 1.01 -0.12 -14.41
C VAL A 116 -0.19 0.05 -15.32
N ASP A 117 -1.32 -0.51 -14.92
CA ASP A 117 -2.64 -0.20 -15.46
C ASP A 117 -3.39 0.66 -14.44
N HIS A 118 -3.70 1.90 -14.80
CA HIS A 118 -4.45 2.84 -13.99
C HIS A 118 -5.81 3.18 -14.63
N TYR A 119 -6.23 2.40 -15.63
CA TYR A 119 -7.50 2.52 -16.36
C TYR A 119 -7.76 3.94 -16.91
N ASP A 120 -6.69 4.59 -17.39
CA ASP A 120 -6.72 5.96 -17.90
C ASP A 120 -7.36 7.00 -16.97
N ASN A 121 -7.38 6.74 -15.64
CA ASN A 121 -7.99 7.63 -14.67
C ASN A 121 -7.34 9.04 -14.73
N PRO A 122 -8.07 10.09 -15.13
CA PRO A 122 -7.49 11.42 -15.33
C PRO A 122 -7.14 12.12 -14.02
N VAL A 123 -7.81 11.79 -12.89
CA VAL A 123 -7.51 12.34 -11.56
C VAL A 123 -6.17 11.79 -11.09
N ALA A 124 -5.95 10.48 -11.20
CA ALA A 124 -4.67 9.86 -10.85
C ALA A 124 -3.53 10.41 -11.70
N ARG A 125 -3.74 10.57 -13.01
CA ARG A 125 -2.75 11.14 -13.92
C ARG A 125 -2.40 12.59 -13.57
N TRP A 126 -3.42 13.40 -13.26
CA TRP A 126 -3.21 14.78 -12.80
C TRP A 126 -2.44 14.81 -11.48
N MET A 127 -2.80 13.97 -10.51
CA MET A 127 -2.07 13.89 -9.24
C MET A 127 -0.62 13.46 -9.44
N LEU A 128 -0.35 12.51 -10.36
CA LEU A 128 1.00 12.07 -10.67
C LEU A 128 1.85 13.22 -11.24
N SER A 129 1.28 14.06 -12.11
CA SER A 129 1.99 15.20 -12.69
C SER A 129 2.37 16.30 -11.68
N ASN A 130 1.72 16.31 -10.51
CA ASN A 130 2.00 17.24 -9.42
C ASN A 130 3.05 16.73 -8.42
N VAL A 131 3.40 15.43 -8.46
CA VAL A 131 4.30 14.85 -7.47
C VAL A 131 5.70 15.40 -7.59
N VAL A 132 6.20 15.90 -6.47
CA VAL A 132 7.62 16.20 -6.27
C VAL A 132 8.18 15.16 -5.31
N ILE A 133 9.29 14.55 -5.68
CA ILE A 133 10.00 13.59 -4.83
C ILE A 133 11.05 14.33 -4.01
N ARG A 134 11.08 14.04 -2.71
CA ARG A 134 12.16 14.42 -1.81
C ARG A 134 13.09 13.24 -1.61
N GLU A 135 14.39 13.50 -1.72
CA GLU A 135 15.45 12.54 -1.41
C GLU A 135 16.26 13.04 -0.21
N ASP A 136 16.64 12.13 0.69
CA ASP A 136 17.55 12.41 1.80
C ASP A 136 19.00 12.10 1.42
N VAL A 137 19.92 12.37 2.35
CA VAL A 137 21.38 12.15 2.16
C VAL A 137 21.75 10.67 1.94
N ASN A 138 20.87 9.75 2.30
CA ASN A 138 21.07 8.31 2.14
C ASN A 138 20.39 7.78 0.85
N GLY A 139 19.83 8.65 0.00
CA GLY A 139 19.12 8.26 -1.21
C GLY A 139 17.73 7.68 -0.96
N ASN A 140 17.15 7.89 0.23
CA ASN A 140 15.77 7.51 0.49
C ASN A 140 14.82 8.54 -0.13
N ARG A 141 13.79 8.04 -0.78
CA ARG A 141 12.83 8.85 -1.54
C ARG A 141 11.43 8.77 -1.00
N ARG A 142 10.72 9.89 -1.01
CA ARG A 142 9.29 9.94 -0.72
C ARG A 142 8.60 11.09 -1.43
N PRO A 143 7.28 11.02 -1.66
CA PRO A 143 6.52 12.19 -2.12
C PRO A 143 6.59 13.34 -1.10
N ASP A 144 6.79 14.55 -1.59
CA ASP A 144 6.82 15.78 -0.79
C ASP A 144 5.56 16.61 -1.02
N LYS A 145 4.55 16.45 -0.14
CA LYS A 145 3.29 17.20 -0.22
C LYS A 145 3.47 18.71 -0.12
N LYS A 146 4.56 19.18 0.52
CA LYS A 146 4.81 20.61 0.69
C LYS A 146 5.39 21.28 -0.55
N LYS A 147 6.15 20.51 -1.35
CA LYS A 147 6.78 20.99 -2.58
C LYS A 147 5.93 20.70 -3.81
N SER A 148 4.96 19.80 -3.71
CA SER A 148 4.04 19.50 -4.79
C SER A 148 3.12 20.68 -5.04
N SER A 149 2.91 21.01 -6.31
CA SER A 149 2.13 22.18 -6.75
C SER A 149 0.66 22.09 -6.38
N GLU A 150 0.10 20.87 -6.42
CA GLU A 150 -1.31 20.58 -6.17
C GLU A 150 -1.46 19.26 -5.36
N LYS A 151 -2.67 18.74 -5.27
CA LYS A 151 -2.97 17.51 -4.53
C LYS A 151 -2.30 16.29 -5.14
N ILE A 152 -1.74 15.44 -4.27
CA ILE A 152 -1.05 14.19 -4.63
C ILE A 152 -1.55 13.00 -3.79
N ASP A 153 -2.66 13.16 -3.06
CA ASP A 153 -3.10 12.19 -2.05
C ASP A 153 -3.34 10.79 -2.64
N GLY A 154 -3.85 10.71 -3.87
CA GLY A 154 -4.04 9.42 -4.55
C GLY A 154 -2.71 8.71 -4.82
N ILE A 155 -1.68 9.41 -5.26
CA ILE A 155 -0.37 8.79 -5.51
C ILE A 155 0.31 8.37 -4.20
N VAL A 156 0.15 9.18 -3.14
CA VAL A 156 0.59 8.80 -1.79
C VAL A 156 -0.10 7.50 -1.34
N ALA A 157 -1.41 7.39 -1.51
CA ALA A 157 -2.17 6.19 -1.17
C ALA A 157 -1.74 4.97 -2.01
N ALA A 158 -1.50 5.15 -3.32
CA ALA A 158 -1.00 4.10 -4.20
C ALA A 158 0.37 3.55 -3.75
N ILE A 159 1.29 4.44 -3.35
CA ILE A 159 2.60 4.05 -2.83
C ILE A 159 2.46 3.32 -1.49
N MET A 160 1.54 3.73 -0.62
CA MET A 160 1.25 3.03 0.64
C MET A 160 0.70 1.62 0.40
N ALA A 161 -0.26 1.48 -0.50
CA ALA A 161 -0.83 0.18 -0.87
C ALA A 161 0.21 -0.75 -1.50
N LEU A 162 1.08 -0.21 -2.37
CA LEU A 162 2.20 -0.95 -2.94
C LEU A 162 3.17 -1.41 -1.85
N GLY A 163 3.50 -0.53 -0.89
CA GLY A 163 4.37 -0.87 0.25
C GLY A 163 3.80 -1.99 1.10
N GLN A 164 2.49 -1.99 1.37
CA GLN A 164 1.81 -3.07 2.07
C GLN A 164 1.91 -4.39 1.28
N SER A 165 1.60 -4.38 0.00
CA SER A 165 1.70 -5.54 -0.88
C SER A 165 3.13 -6.14 -0.94
N MET A 166 4.16 -5.30 -0.83
CA MET A 166 5.56 -5.75 -0.77
C MET A 166 5.86 -6.46 0.56
N SER A 167 5.35 -5.94 1.67
CA SER A 167 5.53 -6.52 3.01
C SER A 167 4.85 -7.88 3.13
N ASP A 168 3.65 -8.03 2.60
CA ASP A 168 2.90 -9.28 2.62
C ASP A 168 3.63 -10.38 1.83
N ARG A 169 4.18 -10.07 0.66
CA ARG A 169 4.98 -11.00 -0.15
C ARG A 169 6.23 -11.52 0.58
N VAL A 170 6.93 -10.64 1.30
CA VAL A 170 8.10 -11.03 2.09
C VAL A 170 7.71 -11.99 3.21
N THR A 171 6.60 -11.72 3.89
CA THR A 171 6.08 -12.58 4.95
C THR A 171 5.68 -13.96 4.43
N GLU A 172 5.01 -14.04 3.29
CA GLU A 172 4.65 -15.31 2.64
C GLU A 172 5.90 -16.12 2.25
N GLN A 173 6.90 -15.52 1.62
CA GLN A 173 8.15 -16.20 1.26
C GLN A 173 8.84 -16.81 2.47
N HIS A 174 8.96 -16.08 3.58
CA HIS A 174 9.54 -16.59 4.82
C HIS A 174 8.75 -17.76 5.44
N ILE A 175 7.43 -17.77 5.28
CA ILE A 175 6.59 -18.89 5.75
C ILE A 175 6.85 -20.15 4.88
N TYR A 176 6.95 -20.00 3.57
CA TYR A 176 7.25 -21.12 2.66
C TYR A 176 8.67 -21.65 2.86
N GLU A 177 9.67 -20.80 3.05
CA GLU A 177 11.04 -21.21 3.33
C GLU A 177 11.14 -21.97 4.68
N ARG A 178 10.45 -21.51 5.73
CA ARG A 178 10.38 -22.22 7.01
C ARG A 178 9.69 -23.59 6.90
N ARG A 179 8.64 -23.71 6.10
CA ARG A 179 7.94 -24.98 5.89
C ARG A 179 8.75 -25.92 5.02
N GLY A 180 9.54 -25.43 4.07
CA GLY A 180 10.44 -26.24 3.25
C GLY A 180 11.62 -26.82 4.04
N ILE A 181 12.10 -26.13 5.09
CA ILE A 181 13.19 -26.62 5.96
C ILE A 181 12.71 -27.71 6.93
N LEU A 182 11.41 -27.81 7.22
CA LEU A 182 10.84 -28.83 8.09
C LEU A 182 10.44 -30.13 7.34
N GLY A 183 10.73 -30.23 6.05
CA GLY A 183 10.37 -31.36 5.18
C GLY A 183 11.52 -32.31 4.83
N PHE A 184 12.72 -32.13 5.37
CA PHE A 184 13.79 -33.11 5.31
C PHE A 184 13.98 -33.74 6.69
N ASP A 185 13.05 -34.59 7.08
CA ASP A 185 13.32 -35.66 8.02
C ASP A 185 14.09 -36.73 7.23
N ASP A 186 15.38 -36.81 7.49
CA ASP A 186 16.19 -37.96 7.07
C ASP A 186 15.63 -39.23 7.70
N GLU A 187 14.89 -39.97 6.90
CA GLU A 187 14.63 -41.41 7.20
C GLU A 187 15.91 -42.18 6.90
N ASP A 188 16.30 -42.95 7.92
CA ASP A 188 17.09 -44.17 7.87
C ASP A 188 18.53 -44.10 7.33
N ASP A 189 19.46 -44.25 8.26
CA ASP A 189 20.49 -45.28 8.07
C ASP A 189 20.77 -46.04 9.40
N THR A 190 20.00 -47.10 9.59
CA THR A 190 20.38 -48.18 10.50
C THR A 190 21.39 -49.05 9.78
N THR A 191 22.65 -48.92 10.09
CA THR A 191 23.64 -49.98 9.87
C THR A 191 24.44 -50.19 11.15
N GLU A 192 24.19 -51.34 11.72
CA GLU A 192 25.01 -52.01 12.74
C GLU A 192 26.48 -52.07 12.30
N GLY A 193 27.36 -51.87 13.23
CA GLY A 193 28.79 -52.08 13.02
C GLY A 193 29.59 -52.00 14.31
N ASN A 194 29.63 -53.12 15.05
CA ASN A 194 30.63 -53.42 16.07
C ASN A 194 32.03 -52.89 15.78
N ASN A 195 32.68 -52.35 16.77
CA ASN A 195 33.88 -52.89 17.42
C ASN A 195 34.57 -51.90 18.34
N LEU A 196 34.68 -52.35 19.57
CA LEU A 196 35.86 -52.35 20.44
C LEU A 196 37.08 -51.52 19.94
N TYR A 197 37.51 -50.63 20.76
CA TYR A 197 38.85 -50.61 21.38
C TYR A 197 38.86 -49.64 22.54
N ASP A 198 39.08 -50.21 23.72
CA ASP A 198 39.64 -49.66 24.91
C ASP A 198 41.05 -49.05 24.62
N TYR A 199 41.35 -47.93 25.17
CA TYR A 199 42.70 -47.70 25.76
C TYR A 199 42.63 -46.54 26.72
N ASP A 200 43.12 -46.91 27.89
CA ASP A 200 43.40 -46.14 29.07
C ASP A 200 44.41 -44.98 28.87
N ASN A 201 44.29 -44.09 29.81
CA ASN A 201 45.31 -43.43 30.64
C ASN A 201 46.22 -42.31 30.11
N ASP A 202 46.25 -41.38 31.01
CA ASP A 202 47.33 -40.62 31.61
C ASP A 202 47.80 -39.28 31.07
N GLU A 203 47.58 -38.33 31.99
CA GLU A 203 48.50 -37.36 32.54
C GLU A 203 49.30 -36.44 31.59
N TYR A 204 48.99 -35.16 31.59
CA TYR A 204 49.73 -34.06 32.26
C TYR A 204 48.96 -32.75 32.08
#